data_6c8254f4a24c9ca31881b27e4aa76156
#
_entry.id   6c8254f4a24c9ca31881b27e4aa76156
#
_cell.length_a   1.000
_cell.length_b   1.000
_cell.length_c   1.000
_cell.angle_alpha   90.00
_cell.angle_beta   90.00
_cell.angle_gamma   90.00
#
_symmetry.space_group_name_H-M   'P 1'
#
loop_
_entity.id
_entity.type
_entity.pdbx_description
1 polymer ?
#
loop_
_entity_poly.entity_id
_entity_poly.type
_entity_poly.pdbx_seq_one_letter_code
_entity_poly.pdbx_strand_id
1 'polypeptide(L)'
;MVIMEYNGKTPKISNNSYVSPMSTIIGDVVINDNVIIWPGSIIRGENSQINIGEYSTIFDGVILLTRSQKSPIHIGRYCILETGATLLGGFLEDYVQIMEGSLIFEETSIGEGAVILNKSQVPPGLVVPARVVMKGIPVEIIRQQSRNDVLEQKERAHHYTQLFIKIKDLLPNAESYLLTLPDFVKFLLKKEI
;
A
#
# COMPACT_ATOMS: atom_id res chain seq x y z
N MET A 1 8.14 15.42 -2.69
CA MET A 1 8.15 14.45 -1.57
C MET A 1 8.52 15.20 -0.30
N VAL A 2 7.71 15.03 0.75
CA VAL A 2 8.03 15.56 2.08
C VAL A 2 8.53 14.38 2.93
N ILE A 3 9.81 14.39 3.32
CA ILE A 3 10.38 13.42 4.27
C ILE A 3 10.72 14.20 5.53
N MET A 4 10.20 13.76 6.68
CA MET A 4 10.41 14.44 7.96
C MET A 4 10.85 13.45 9.04
N GLU A 5 11.88 13.85 9.77
CA GLU A 5 12.21 13.21 11.03
C GLU A 5 11.14 13.51 12.09
N TYR A 6 10.84 12.55 12.93
CA TYR A 6 10.01 12.74 14.12
C TYR A 6 10.57 11.94 15.29
N ASN A 7 10.78 12.62 16.44
CA ASN A 7 11.33 12.02 17.67
C ASN A 7 12.64 11.21 17.44
N GLY A 8 13.57 11.75 16.65
CA GLY A 8 14.86 11.10 16.36
C GLY A 8 14.76 9.91 15.38
N LYS A 9 13.61 9.71 14.75
CA LYS A 9 13.37 8.67 13.75
C LYS A 9 13.22 9.30 12.38
N THR A 10 14.12 8.95 11.49
CA THR A 10 14.10 9.37 10.07
C THR A 10 13.64 8.21 9.19
N PRO A 11 12.72 8.43 8.24
CA PRO A 11 12.30 7.39 7.30
C PRO A 11 13.47 6.75 6.56
N LYS A 12 13.47 5.42 6.49
CA LYS A 12 14.42 4.61 5.74
C LYS A 12 13.77 4.13 4.45
N ILE A 13 14.23 4.65 3.33
CA ILE A 13 13.63 4.37 2.02
C ILE A 13 14.70 3.68 1.16
N SER A 14 14.38 2.50 0.62
CA SER A 14 15.27 1.82 -0.29
C SER A 14 15.48 2.62 -1.58
N ASN A 15 16.72 2.64 -2.07
CA ASN A 15 17.06 3.22 -3.37
C ASN A 15 16.43 2.48 -4.55
N ASN A 16 15.91 1.26 -4.30
CA ASN A 16 15.21 0.46 -5.29
C ASN A 16 13.69 0.61 -5.20
N SER A 17 13.17 1.58 -4.46
CA SER A 17 11.74 1.91 -4.41
C SER A 17 11.42 3.18 -5.19
N TYR A 18 10.17 3.35 -5.56
CA TYR A 18 9.63 4.59 -6.11
C TYR A 18 8.73 5.26 -5.09
N VAL A 19 9.03 6.51 -4.77
CA VAL A 19 8.17 7.32 -3.91
C VAL A 19 7.83 8.61 -4.65
N SER A 20 6.54 8.81 -4.89
CA SER A 20 6.06 10.01 -5.58
C SER A 20 6.52 11.30 -4.89
N PRO A 21 6.96 12.31 -5.67
CA PRO A 21 7.26 13.64 -5.12
C PRO A 21 6.10 14.31 -4.38
N MET A 22 4.87 13.84 -4.59
CA MET A 22 3.66 14.36 -3.94
C MET A 22 3.25 13.58 -2.68
N SER A 23 4.08 12.65 -2.21
CA SER A 23 3.84 11.89 -0.98
C SER A 23 4.46 12.54 0.24
N THR A 24 3.91 12.23 1.42
CA THR A 24 4.41 12.68 2.73
C THR A 24 4.79 11.48 3.57
N ILE A 25 6.04 11.42 4.07
CA ILE A 25 6.57 10.33 4.89
C ILE A 25 7.21 10.91 6.15
N ILE A 26 6.74 10.50 7.32
CA ILE A 26 7.14 11.08 8.61
C ILE A 26 7.48 9.98 9.62
N GLY A 27 8.60 10.12 10.32
CA GLY A 27 8.93 9.33 11.53
C GLY A 27 9.52 7.94 11.23
N ASP A 28 9.16 6.96 12.06
CA ASP A 28 9.69 5.59 12.00
C ASP A 28 9.04 4.79 10.86
N VAL A 29 9.52 5.00 9.66
CA VAL A 29 9.01 4.36 8.44
C VAL A 29 10.14 3.62 7.73
N VAL A 30 9.89 2.38 7.34
CA VAL A 30 10.80 1.56 6.52
C VAL A 30 10.07 1.19 5.23
N ILE A 31 10.63 1.59 4.11
CA ILE A 31 10.16 1.24 2.76
C ILE A 31 11.21 0.35 2.12
N ASN A 32 10.86 -0.91 1.89
CA ASN A 32 11.77 -1.92 1.35
C ASN A 32 11.88 -1.84 -0.19
N ASP A 33 12.64 -2.75 -0.78
CA ASP A 33 12.94 -2.76 -2.21
C ASP A 33 11.68 -2.95 -3.07
N ASN A 34 11.68 -2.33 -4.24
CA ASN A 34 10.64 -2.46 -5.26
C ASN A 34 9.23 -2.05 -4.81
N VAL A 35 9.12 -1.26 -3.73
CA VAL A 35 7.86 -0.66 -3.30
C VAL A 35 7.53 0.54 -4.18
N ILE A 36 6.25 0.71 -4.49
CA ILE A 36 5.72 1.88 -5.21
C ILE A 36 4.81 2.66 -4.28
N ILE A 37 5.10 3.94 -4.08
CA ILE A 37 4.24 4.89 -3.38
C ILE A 37 3.73 5.95 -4.36
N TRP A 38 2.43 5.96 -4.60
CA TRP A 38 1.75 6.84 -5.54
C TRP A 38 1.45 8.23 -4.95
N PRO A 39 1.04 9.22 -5.78
CA PRO A 39 0.81 10.59 -5.34
C PRO A 39 -0.21 10.73 -4.21
N GLY A 40 0.00 11.73 -3.35
CA GLY A 40 -0.94 12.05 -2.27
C GLY A 40 -0.97 11.07 -1.11
N SER A 41 -0.17 10.00 -1.14
CA SER A 41 -0.07 9.07 -0.01
C SER A 41 0.58 9.74 1.20
N ILE A 42 0.03 9.45 2.39
CA ILE A 42 0.47 9.98 3.68
C ILE A 42 0.86 8.82 4.58
N ILE A 43 2.15 8.72 4.95
CA ILE A 43 2.72 7.65 5.74
C ILE A 43 3.35 8.25 7.00
N ARG A 44 2.73 8.03 8.17
CA ARG A 44 3.10 8.67 9.42
C ARG A 44 3.34 7.66 10.55
N GLY A 45 4.61 7.30 10.71
CA GLY A 45 5.12 6.42 11.78
C GLY A 45 5.55 7.21 13.02
N GLU A 46 4.66 8.07 13.55
CA GLU A 46 4.98 8.95 14.67
C GLU A 46 4.95 8.23 16.02
N ASN A 47 4.04 7.29 16.20
CA ASN A 47 3.84 6.61 17.46
C ASN A 47 4.46 5.21 17.50
N SER A 48 4.50 4.52 16.37
CA SER A 48 5.13 3.20 16.20
C SER A 48 5.62 3.03 14.77
N GLN A 49 6.35 1.96 14.52
CA GLN A 49 6.95 1.73 13.21
C GLN A 49 5.91 1.37 12.15
N ILE A 50 6.15 1.87 10.95
CA ILE A 50 5.52 1.40 9.71
C ILE A 50 6.58 0.69 8.88
N ASN A 51 6.32 -0.56 8.50
CA ASN A 51 7.17 -1.34 7.61
C ASN A 51 6.37 -1.76 6.38
N ILE A 52 6.86 -1.43 5.18
CA ILE A 52 6.24 -1.79 3.91
C ILE A 52 7.13 -2.78 3.20
N GLY A 53 6.64 -4.01 3.04
CA GLY A 53 7.34 -5.15 2.44
C GLY A 53 7.54 -5.00 0.94
N GLU A 54 8.52 -5.70 0.44
CA GLU A 54 8.98 -5.67 -0.95
C GLU A 54 7.84 -5.90 -1.95
N TYR A 55 7.94 -5.26 -3.12
CA TYR A 55 6.99 -5.39 -4.23
C TYR A 55 5.56 -4.97 -3.91
N SER A 56 5.33 -4.28 -2.79
CA SER A 56 4.01 -3.75 -2.44
C SER A 56 3.75 -2.42 -3.12
N THR A 57 2.48 -2.18 -3.44
CA THR A 57 2.02 -0.96 -4.11
C THR A 57 1.03 -0.22 -3.22
N ILE A 58 1.33 1.04 -2.94
CA ILE A 58 0.53 1.97 -2.15
C ILE A 58 -0.02 3.03 -3.11
N PHE A 59 -1.30 2.94 -3.44
CA PHE A 59 -1.94 3.82 -4.43
C PHE A 59 -2.23 5.22 -3.91
N ASP A 60 -2.77 6.05 -4.79
CA ASP A 60 -3.03 7.47 -4.58
C ASP A 60 -3.87 7.73 -3.33
N GLY A 61 -3.43 8.69 -2.51
CA GLY A 61 -4.16 9.13 -1.32
C GLY A 61 -4.33 8.08 -0.22
N VAL A 62 -3.59 6.98 -0.25
CA VAL A 62 -3.56 6.02 0.86
C VAL A 62 -2.99 6.68 2.12
N ILE A 63 -3.60 6.41 3.26
CA ILE A 63 -3.16 6.92 4.56
C ILE A 63 -2.73 5.76 5.46
N LEU A 64 -1.46 5.77 5.86
CA LEU A 64 -0.91 4.88 6.88
C LEU A 64 -0.56 5.72 8.11
N LEU A 65 -1.25 5.51 9.22
CA LEU A 65 -1.11 6.31 10.42
C LEU A 65 -1.04 5.42 11.67
N THR A 66 0.06 5.48 12.40
CA THR A 66 0.16 4.82 13.71
C THR A 66 -0.43 5.70 14.80
N ARG A 67 -1.50 5.22 15.48
CA ARG A 67 -2.23 6.01 16.48
C ARG A 67 -1.65 5.88 17.90
N SER A 68 -0.93 4.80 18.17
CA SER A 68 -0.33 4.53 19.47
C SER A 68 0.96 3.71 19.34
N GLN A 69 1.71 3.57 20.42
CA GLN A 69 2.90 2.70 20.46
C GLN A 69 2.57 1.20 20.27
N LYS A 70 1.30 0.82 20.48
CA LYS A 70 0.83 -0.55 20.32
C LYS A 70 0.18 -0.82 18.95
N SER A 71 0.18 0.16 18.07
CA SER A 71 -0.47 0.08 16.76
C SER A 71 0.53 0.20 15.60
N PRO A 72 1.57 -0.65 15.52
CA PRO A 72 2.46 -0.66 14.36
C PRO A 72 1.67 -1.05 13.10
N ILE A 73 2.21 -0.66 11.95
CA ILE A 73 1.72 -1.11 10.65
C ILE A 73 2.81 -1.97 10.02
N HIS A 74 2.46 -3.22 9.77
CA HIS A 74 3.29 -4.11 8.98
C HIS A 74 2.53 -4.52 7.71
N ILE A 75 3.11 -4.24 6.58
CA ILE A 75 2.59 -4.64 5.27
C ILE A 75 3.58 -5.65 4.70
N GLY A 76 3.10 -6.86 4.43
CA GLY A 76 3.87 -7.94 3.83
C GLY A 76 4.30 -7.65 2.39
N ARG A 77 4.78 -8.64 1.69
CA ARG A 77 5.23 -8.50 0.30
C ARG A 77 4.07 -8.63 -0.68
N TYR A 78 4.20 -7.99 -1.84
CA TYR A 78 3.20 -8.06 -2.91
C TYR A 78 1.81 -7.61 -2.50
N CYS A 79 1.69 -6.79 -1.46
CA CYS A 79 0.43 -6.21 -1.03
C CYS A 79 0.01 -5.06 -1.95
N ILE A 80 -1.29 -4.90 -2.11
CA ILE A 80 -1.88 -3.82 -2.89
C ILE A 80 -2.84 -3.06 -1.99
N LEU A 81 -2.55 -1.77 -1.75
CA LEU A 81 -3.44 -0.85 -1.06
C LEU A 81 -3.97 0.15 -2.08
N GLU A 82 -5.25 0.02 -2.39
CA GLU A 82 -5.92 0.81 -3.42
C GLU A 82 -6.23 2.23 -2.95
N THR A 83 -6.56 3.09 -3.90
CA THR A 83 -6.80 4.52 -3.74
C THR A 83 -7.67 4.85 -2.51
N GLY A 84 -7.16 5.74 -1.66
CA GLY A 84 -7.87 6.22 -0.48
C GLY A 84 -8.05 5.19 0.64
N ALA A 85 -7.45 4.02 0.57
CA ALA A 85 -7.45 3.09 1.70
C ALA A 85 -6.73 3.71 2.91
N THR A 86 -7.22 3.41 4.10
CA THR A 86 -6.65 3.95 5.35
C THR A 86 -6.36 2.83 6.33
N LEU A 87 -5.12 2.79 6.85
CA LEU A 87 -4.70 1.88 7.91
C LEU A 87 -4.31 2.69 9.15
N LEU A 88 -4.92 2.37 10.28
CA LEU A 88 -4.64 3.00 11.57
C LEU A 88 -3.75 2.13 12.47
N GLY A 89 -3.31 1.01 11.97
CA GLY A 89 -2.49 -0.03 12.61
C GLY A 89 -2.71 -1.37 11.89
N GLY A 90 -2.03 -2.43 12.38
CA GLY A 90 -2.30 -3.81 11.95
C GLY A 90 -1.20 -4.48 11.15
N PHE A 91 -1.37 -5.80 11.00
CA PHE A 91 -0.45 -6.69 10.31
C PHE A 91 -1.13 -7.27 9.07
N LEU A 92 -0.58 -7.01 7.91
CA LEU A 92 -0.97 -7.60 6.64
C LEU A 92 0.10 -8.61 6.25
N GLU A 93 -0.28 -9.87 6.05
CA GLU A 93 0.59 -10.88 5.47
C GLU A 93 0.80 -10.65 3.97
N ASP A 94 1.56 -11.52 3.30
CA ASP A 94 1.88 -11.38 1.89
C ASP A 94 0.63 -11.44 0.98
N TYR A 95 0.65 -10.74 -0.13
CA TYR A 95 -0.41 -10.72 -1.15
C TYR A 95 -1.77 -10.18 -0.69
N VAL A 96 -1.87 -9.51 0.46
CA VAL A 96 -3.14 -8.89 0.90
C VAL A 96 -3.53 -7.76 -0.04
N GLN A 97 -4.84 -7.66 -0.35
CA GLN A 97 -5.41 -6.55 -1.10
C GLN A 97 -6.43 -5.79 -0.27
N ILE A 98 -6.16 -4.51 -0.05
CA ILE A 98 -7.09 -3.58 0.58
C ILE A 98 -7.63 -2.68 -0.53
N MET A 99 -8.90 -2.87 -0.86
CA MET A 99 -9.53 -2.18 -1.99
C MET A 99 -9.92 -0.75 -1.62
N GLU A 100 -10.30 0.01 -2.65
CA GLU A 100 -10.56 1.45 -2.61
C GLU A 100 -11.41 1.91 -1.41
N GLY A 101 -10.93 2.94 -0.71
CA GLY A 101 -11.64 3.60 0.39
C GLY A 101 -11.93 2.74 1.61
N SER A 102 -11.28 1.59 1.75
CA SER A 102 -11.45 0.73 2.92
C SER A 102 -10.67 1.25 4.13
N LEU A 103 -11.19 0.98 5.33
CA LEU A 103 -10.63 1.42 6.60
C LEU A 103 -10.26 0.21 7.47
N ILE A 104 -8.99 0.11 7.83
CA ILE A 104 -8.44 -0.93 8.69
C ILE A 104 -8.07 -0.30 10.04
N PHE A 105 -8.67 -0.78 11.11
CA PHE A 105 -8.40 -0.31 12.45
C PHE A 105 -7.21 -1.02 13.09
N GLU A 106 -6.84 -0.57 14.28
CA GLU A 106 -5.68 -1.04 15.04
C GLU A 106 -5.82 -2.52 15.46
N GLU A 107 -4.68 -3.14 15.74
CA GLU A 107 -4.59 -4.51 16.28
C GLU A 107 -5.22 -5.58 15.38
N THR A 108 -5.48 -5.26 14.11
CA THR A 108 -5.97 -6.23 13.13
C THR A 108 -4.84 -7.11 12.61
N SER A 109 -5.16 -8.35 12.26
CA SER A 109 -4.27 -9.24 11.53
C SER A 109 -4.99 -9.77 10.30
N ILE A 110 -4.40 -9.56 9.12
CA ILE A 110 -5.01 -9.94 7.84
C ILE A 110 -4.13 -11.00 7.18
N GLY A 111 -4.66 -12.21 7.07
CA GLY A 111 -3.94 -13.38 6.57
C GLY A 111 -3.63 -13.32 5.08
N GLU A 112 -2.64 -14.13 4.68
CA GLU A 112 -2.08 -14.19 3.32
C GLU A 112 -3.17 -14.21 2.25
N GLY A 113 -3.04 -13.33 1.28
CA GLY A 113 -3.91 -13.27 0.13
C GLY A 113 -5.36 -12.87 0.42
N ALA A 114 -5.71 -12.44 1.64
CA ALA A 114 -7.06 -11.96 1.90
C ALA A 114 -7.35 -10.67 1.13
N VAL A 115 -8.61 -10.50 0.74
CA VAL A 115 -9.09 -9.32 0.00
C VAL A 115 -10.18 -8.62 0.81
N ILE A 116 -9.94 -7.35 1.14
CA ILE A 116 -10.94 -6.48 1.76
C ILE A 116 -11.53 -5.61 0.65
N LEU A 117 -12.81 -5.82 0.31
CA LEU A 117 -13.47 -5.12 -0.79
C LEU A 117 -13.74 -3.66 -0.48
N ASN A 118 -14.00 -2.88 -1.54
CA ASN A 118 -14.16 -1.43 -1.51
C ASN A 118 -15.06 -0.93 -0.38
N LYS A 119 -14.62 0.16 0.28
CA LYS A 119 -15.39 0.88 1.30
C LYS A 119 -15.80 0.03 2.50
N SER A 120 -15.04 -1.01 2.78
CA SER A 120 -15.24 -1.89 3.92
C SER A 120 -14.50 -1.39 5.15
N GLN A 121 -14.96 -1.79 6.35
CA GLN A 121 -14.31 -1.44 7.61
C GLN A 121 -13.96 -2.70 8.40
N VAL A 122 -12.67 -2.89 8.66
CA VAL A 122 -12.15 -3.97 9.50
C VAL A 122 -12.03 -3.42 10.92
N PRO A 123 -12.86 -3.90 11.87
CA PRO A 123 -12.86 -3.37 13.23
C PRO A 123 -11.58 -3.72 13.99
N PRO A 124 -11.28 -3.00 15.09
CA PRO A 124 -10.09 -3.26 15.89
C PRO A 124 -10.00 -4.71 16.38
N GLY A 125 -8.79 -5.26 16.36
CA GLY A 125 -8.51 -6.60 16.90
C GLY A 125 -9.03 -7.77 16.08
N LEU A 126 -9.66 -7.52 14.92
CA LEU A 126 -10.16 -8.61 14.08
C LEU A 126 -8.99 -9.38 13.44
N VAL A 127 -9.07 -10.70 13.53
CA VAL A 127 -8.20 -11.63 12.80
C VAL A 127 -8.94 -12.11 11.54
N VAL A 128 -8.46 -11.69 10.38
CA VAL A 128 -8.99 -12.08 9.07
C VAL A 128 -8.24 -13.31 8.58
N PRO A 129 -8.91 -14.43 8.29
CA PRO A 129 -8.25 -15.64 7.77
C PRO A 129 -7.59 -15.39 6.40
N ALA A 130 -6.60 -16.23 6.07
CA ALA A 130 -5.99 -16.22 4.75
C ALA A 130 -6.99 -16.58 3.64
N ARG A 131 -6.82 -15.99 2.46
CA ARG A 131 -7.54 -16.33 1.23
C ARG A 131 -9.07 -16.21 1.33
N VAL A 132 -9.55 -15.25 2.10
CA VAL A 132 -10.97 -14.88 2.16
C VAL A 132 -11.20 -13.58 1.41
N VAL A 133 -12.42 -13.42 0.90
CA VAL A 133 -12.94 -12.14 0.40
C VAL A 133 -13.94 -11.61 1.42
N MET A 134 -13.69 -10.40 1.92
CA MET A 134 -14.52 -9.76 2.94
C MET A 134 -15.13 -8.46 2.42
N LYS A 135 -16.32 -8.12 2.91
CA LYS A 135 -16.99 -6.85 2.60
C LYS A 135 -17.89 -6.42 3.75
N GLY A 136 -18.11 -5.12 3.88
CA GLY A 136 -19.14 -4.56 4.76
C GLY A 136 -18.60 -3.64 5.85
N ILE A 137 -19.52 -3.13 6.67
CA ILE A 137 -19.27 -2.26 7.83
C ILE A 137 -20.13 -2.77 8.99
N PRO A 138 -19.56 -3.58 9.92
CA PRO A 138 -18.25 -4.22 9.86
C PRO A 138 -18.11 -5.26 8.74
N VAL A 139 -16.87 -5.66 8.42
CA VAL A 139 -16.62 -6.68 7.41
C VAL A 139 -17.16 -8.05 7.82
N GLU A 140 -17.67 -8.78 6.82
CA GLU A 140 -18.05 -10.18 6.92
C GLU A 140 -17.40 -10.98 5.79
N ILE A 141 -17.17 -12.27 6.02
CA ILE A 141 -16.66 -13.15 4.96
C ILE A 141 -17.77 -13.38 3.93
N ILE A 142 -17.52 -12.96 2.68
CA ILE A 142 -18.45 -13.22 1.58
C ILE A 142 -18.20 -14.60 1.00
N ARG A 143 -16.92 -14.95 0.83
CA ARG A 143 -16.52 -16.25 0.27
C ARG A 143 -15.05 -16.55 0.51
N GLN A 144 -14.69 -17.79 0.36
CA GLN A 144 -13.30 -18.21 0.18
C GLN A 144 -12.85 -17.86 -1.25
N GLN A 145 -11.56 -17.64 -1.44
CA GLN A 145 -10.99 -17.51 -2.78
C GLN A 145 -10.93 -18.87 -3.46
N SER A 146 -11.26 -18.89 -4.74
CA SER A 146 -10.98 -20.02 -5.61
C SER A 146 -9.49 -20.03 -6.01
N ARG A 147 -9.05 -21.14 -6.59
CA ARG A 147 -7.68 -21.24 -7.14
C ARG A 147 -7.41 -20.17 -8.21
N ASN A 148 -8.40 -19.85 -9.03
CA ASN A 148 -8.28 -18.81 -10.06
C ASN A 148 -8.14 -17.42 -9.45
N ASP A 149 -8.91 -17.07 -8.40
CA ASP A 149 -8.76 -15.79 -7.70
C ASP A 149 -7.33 -15.58 -7.20
N VAL A 150 -6.72 -16.63 -6.64
CA VAL A 150 -5.34 -16.57 -6.13
C VAL A 150 -4.33 -16.35 -7.26
N LEU A 151 -4.55 -16.97 -8.42
CA LEU A 151 -3.69 -16.78 -9.58
C LEU A 151 -3.79 -15.35 -10.12
N GLU A 152 -5.00 -14.86 -10.35
CA GLU A 152 -5.26 -13.49 -10.81
C GLU A 152 -4.68 -12.44 -9.84
N GLN A 153 -4.82 -12.67 -8.53
CA GLN A 153 -4.23 -11.80 -7.50
C GLN A 153 -2.71 -11.73 -7.60
N LYS A 154 -2.05 -12.86 -7.78
CA LYS A 154 -0.59 -12.92 -7.97
C LYS A 154 -0.16 -12.25 -9.26
N GLU A 155 -0.86 -12.51 -10.36
CA GLU A 155 -0.60 -11.86 -11.64
C GLU A 155 -0.73 -10.34 -11.54
N ARG A 156 -1.77 -9.85 -10.85
CA ARG A 156 -1.97 -8.42 -10.60
C ARG A 156 -0.81 -7.81 -9.81
N ALA A 157 -0.36 -8.46 -8.74
CA ALA A 157 0.78 -7.99 -7.95
C ALA A 157 2.07 -7.95 -8.77
N HIS A 158 2.31 -8.98 -9.58
CA HIS A 158 3.45 -9.01 -10.50
C HIS A 158 3.35 -7.97 -11.63
N HIS A 159 2.15 -7.68 -12.11
CA HIS A 159 1.94 -6.61 -13.10
C HIS A 159 2.43 -5.25 -12.58
N TYR A 160 2.11 -4.90 -11.33
CA TYR A 160 2.60 -3.65 -10.72
C TYR A 160 4.12 -3.67 -10.53
N THR A 161 4.71 -4.81 -10.20
CA THR A 161 6.18 -4.95 -10.18
C THR A 161 6.80 -4.65 -11.55
N GLN A 162 6.23 -5.15 -12.64
CA GLN A 162 6.71 -4.86 -13.99
C GLN A 162 6.49 -3.40 -14.38
N LEU A 163 5.39 -2.81 -13.95
CA LEU A 163 5.13 -1.39 -14.13
C LEU A 163 6.18 -0.54 -13.42
N PHE A 164 6.57 -0.91 -12.19
CA PHE A 164 7.63 -0.24 -11.45
C PHE A 164 8.96 -0.23 -12.21
N ILE A 165 9.39 -1.37 -12.75
CA ILE A 165 10.62 -1.47 -13.54
C ILE A 165 10.57 -0.48 -14.71
N LYS A 166 9.46 -0.41 -15.42
CA LYS A 166 9.26 0.53 -16.54
C LYS A 166 9.27 1.99 -16.09
N ILE A 167 8.63 2.31 -14.95
CA ILE A 167 8.63 3.65 -14.38
C ILE A 167 10.05 4.08 -14.01
N LYS A 168 10.81 3.19 -13.37
CA LYS A 168 12.20 3.45 -12.97
C LYS A 168 13.09 3.76 -14.17
N ASP A 169 12.92 3.04 -15.28
CA ASP A 169 13.68 3.25 -16.52
C ASP A 169 13.29 4.56 -17.23
N LEU A 170 12.04 5.00 -17.09
CA LEU A 170 11.52 6.22 -17.71
C LEU A 170 11.78 7.48 -16.87
N LEU A 171 12.13 7.34 -15.58
CA LEU A 171 12.28 8.45 -14.65
C LEU A 171 13.75 8.63 -14.17
N PRO A 172 14.76 8.70 -15.06
CA PRO A 172 16.14 8.92 -14.65
C PRO A 172 16.36 10.30 -13.97
N ASN A 173 15.38 11.24 -14.09
CA ASN A 173 15.44 12.56 -13.49
C ASN A 173 14.06 13.01 -13.00
N ALA A 174 13.64 12.56 -11.83
CA ALA A 174 12.31 12.86 -11.25
C ALA A 174 11.99 14.38 -11.13
N GLU A 175 12.99 15.25 -11.12
CA GLU A 175 12.78 16.70 -11.04
C GLU A 175 12.19 17.32 -12.31
N SER A 176 12.37 16.71 -13.48
CA SER A 176 11.82 17.23 -14.74
C SER A 176 10.37 16.85 -15.01
N TYR A 177 9.82 15.89 -14.29
CA TYR A 177 8.48 15.33 -14.55
C TYR A 177 7.33 16.01 -13.85
N LEU A 178 7.60 16.94 -12.91
CA LEU A 178 6.56 17.80 -12.33
C LEU A 178 5.81 18.65 -13.38
N LEU A 179 6.40 18.80 -14.57
CA LEU A 179 5.82 19.57 -15.68
C LEU A 179 5.08 18.71 -16.73
N THR A 180 5.11 17.38 -16.66
CA THR A 180 4.58 16.49 -17.72
C THR A 180 3.57 15.44 -17.25
N LEU A 181 2.91 15.64 -16.11
CA LEU A 181 1.81 14.79 -15.62
C LEU A 181 0.78 14.37 -16.70
N PRO A 182 0.40 15.22 -17.69
CA PRO A 182 -0.52 14.81 -18.75
C PRO A 182 0.02 13.69 -19.64
N ASP A 183 1.31 13.63 -19.89
CA ASP A 183 1.91 12.64 -20.80
C ASP A 183 2.11 11.27 -20.12
N PHE A 184 2.36 11.25 -18.84
CA PHE A 184 2.41 10.01 -18.06
C PHE A 184 1.04 9.32 -17.99
N VAL A 185 -0.01 10.08 -17.74
CA VAL A 185 -1.40 9.57 -17.75
C VAL A 185 -1.78 9.09 -19.15
N LYS A 186 -1.38 9.81 -20.21
CA LYS A 186 -1.60 9.37 -21.61
C LYS A 186 -0.85 8.08 -21.95
N PHE A 187 0.33 7.86 -21.38
CA PHE A 187 1.09 6.62 -21.58
C PHE A 187 0.40 5.40 -20.96
N LEU A 188 -0.17 5.54 -19.77
CA LEU A 188 -0.92 4.48 -19.10
C LEU A 188 -2.22 4.14 -19.87
N LEU A 189 -2.92 5.16 -20.39
CA LEU A 189 -4.17 5.00 -21.12
C LEU A 189 -4.00 4.47 -22.56
N LYS A 190 -2.82 4.63 -23.17
CA LYS A 190 -2.54 4.16 -24.54
C LYS A 190 -2.31 2.66 -24.70
N LYS A 191 -2.27 1.87 -23.61
CA LYS A 191 -2.03 0.43 -23.64
C LYS A 191 -3.25 -0.45 -23.34
N GLU A 192 -4.43 0.15 -23.17
CA GLU A 192 -5.71 -0.58 -23.03
C GLU A 192 -6.55 -0.59 -24.33
N ILE A 193 -5.93 -0.29 -25.49
CA ILE A 193 -6.60 -0.45 -26.81
C ILE A 193 -5.77 -1.38 -27.67
#